data_2a26a78a640109d5ed7eadefa4a9e6ee
#
_entry.id   2a26a78a640109d5ed7eadefa4a9e6ee
#
_cell.length_a   1.000
_cell.length_b   1.000
_cell.length_c   1.000
_cell.angle_alpha   90.00
_cell.angle_beta   90.00
_cell.angle_gamma   90.00
#
_symmetry.space_group_name_H-M   'P 1'
#
loop_
_entity.id
_entity.type
_entity.pdbx_description
1 polymer ?
#
loop_
_entity_poly.entity_id
_entity_poly.type
_entity_poly.pdbx_seq_one_letter_code
_entity_poly.pdbx_strand_id
1 'polypeptide(L)' 'MLMQPTLEKLSDMRLSGLRRAVEEQLPNPQFADLSFEERFSLLIDQEWTRR' A
#
# COMPACT_ATOMS: atom_id res chain seq x y z
N MET A 1 -14.64 7.97 2.48
CA MET A 1 -13.68 7.27 1.66
C MET A 1 -13.68 5.78 1.97
N LEU A 2 -13.57 4.95 0.96
CA LEU A 2 -13.73 3.50 1.12
C LEU A 2 -12.41 2.77 1.34
N MET A 3 -11.39 3.49 1.82
CA MET A 3 -10.07 2.88 2.01
C MET A 3 -10.03 1.93 3.21
N GLN A 4 -10.80 2.23 4.26
CA GLN A 4 -10.76 1.38 5.44
C GLN A 4 -11.20 -0.06 5.14
N PRO A 5 -12.29 -0.29 4.41
CA PRO A 5 -12.63 -1.66 4.02
C PRO A 5 -11.58 -2.32 3.16
N THR A 6 -10.89 -1.55 2.31
CA THR A 6 -9.82 -2.07 1.48
C THR A 6 -8.64 -2.53 2.33
N LEU A 7 -8.28 -1.74 3.35
CA LEU A 7 -7.21 -2.11 4.26
C LEU A 7 -7.56 -3.38 5.03
N GLU A 8 -8.82 -3.52 5.42
CA GLU A 8 -9.26 -4.73 6.11
C GLU A 8 -9.14 -5.96 5.22
N LYS A 9 -9.45 -5.81 3.94
CA LYS A 9 -9.31 -6.91 2.99
C LYS A 9 -7.85 -7.32 2.85
N LEU A 10 -6.95 -6.35 2.83
CA LEU A 10 -5.52 -6.64 2.77
C LEU A 10 -5.08 -7.44 3.99
N SER A 11 -5.59 -7.09 5.17
CA SER A 11 -5.29 -7.84 6.38
C SER A 11 -5.83 -9.26 6.31
N ASP A 12 -7.05 -9.43 5.78
CA ASP A 12 -7.66 -10.75 5.66
C ASP A 12 -6.85 -11.64 4.70
N MET A 13 -6.25 -11.05 3.69
CA MET A 13 -5.41 -11.77 2.75
C MET A 13 -4.00 -11.98 3.27
N ARG A 14 -3.73 -11.53 4.49
CA ARG A 14 -2.41 -11.62 5.13
C ARG A 14 -1.33 -10.85 4.37
N LEU A 15 -1.71 -9.76 3.75
CA LEU A 15 -0.80 -8.89 3.03
C LEU A 15 -0.43 -7.68 3.90
N SER A 16 0.09 -7.95 5.09
CA SER A 16 0.38 -6.89 6.06
C SER A 16 1.45 -5.93 5.59
N GLY A 17 2.43 -6.40 4.84
CA GLY A 17 3.44 -5.51 4.26
C GLY A 17 2.84 -4.55 3.26
N LEU A 18 1.95 -5.05 2.41
CA LEU A 18 1.25 -4.23 1.44
C LEU A 18 0.33 -3.23 2.13
N ARG A 19 -0.40 -3.68 3.14
CA ARG A 19 -1.27 -2.78 3.89
C ARG A 19 -0.48 -1.64 4.52
N ARG A 20 0.65 -1.96 5.13
CA ARG A 20 1.49 -0.95 5.77
C ARG A 20 1.98 0.07 4.74
N ALA A 21 2.41 -0.40 3.57
CA ALA A 21 2.88 0.48 2.53
C ALA A 21 1.78 1.42 2.04
N VAL A 22 0.56 0.92 1.91
CA VAL A 22 -0.59 1.74 1.54
C VAL A 22 -0.82 2.81 2.59
N GLU A 23 -0.78 2.44 3.86
CA GLU A 23 -0.99 3.38 4.96
C GLU A 23 0.09 4.46 4.99
N GLU A 24 1.30 4.15 4.57
CA GLU A 24 2.36 5.14 4.48
C GLU A 24 2.18 6.08 3.31
N GLN A 25 1.70 5.58 2.17
CA GLN A 25 1.53 6.41 0.98
C GLN A 25 0.36 7.37 1.07
N LEU A 26 -0.74 6.95 1.68
CA LEU A 26 -1.97 7.73 1.68
C LEU A 26 -1.79 9.16 2.21
N PRO A 27 -1.14 9.37 3.37
CA PRO A 27 -1.01 10.73 3.91
C PRO A 27 0.21 11.48 3.40
N ASN A 28 1.05 10.85 2.61
CA ASN A 28 2.34 11.43 2.22
C ASN A 28 2.23 12.09 0.86
N PRO A 29 2.31 13.43 0.79
CA PRO A 29 2.11 14.15 -0.47
C PRO A 29 3.19 13.88 -1.52
N GLN A 30 4.38 13.45 -1.12
CA GLN A 30 5.42 13.20 -2.11
C GLN A 30 5.09 12.04 -3.04
N PHE A 31 4.22 11.14 -2.61
CA PHE A 31 3.79 10.04 -3.48
C PHE A 31 2.79 10.49 -4.54
N ALA A 32 2.19 11.67 -4.38
CA ALA A 32 1.25 12.18 -5.37
C ALA A 32 1.92 12.50 -6.71
N ASP A 33 3.24 12.75 -6.69
CA ASP A 33 3.98 13.06 -7.91
C ASP A 33 4.39 11.81 -8.69
N LEU A 34 4.21 10.64 -8.11
CA LEU A 34 4.56 9.39 -8.77
C LEU A 34 3.38 8.85 -9.56
N SER A 35 3.68 8.18 -10.66
CA SER A 35 2.65 7.52 -11.44
C SER A 35 2.06 6.35 -10.63
N PHE A 36 0.90 5.87 -11.07
CA PHE A 36 0.30 4.71 -10.42
C PHE A 36 1.25 3.51 -10.49
N GLU A 37 1.89 3.30 -11.63
CA GLU A 37 2.80 2.16 -11.79
C GLU A 37 3.95 2.23 -10.79
N GLU A 38 4.51 3.41 -10.59
CA GLU A 38 5.60 3.56 -9.64
C GLU A 38 5.13 3.30 -8.22
N ARG A 39 3.98 3.83 -7.84
CA ARG A 39 3.44 3.63 -6.51
C ARG A 39 3.09 2.17 -6.28
N PHE A 40 2.49 1.54 -7.28
CA PHE A 40 2.12 0.14 -7.17
C PHE A 40 3.35 -0.75 -7.01
N SER A 41 4.41 -0.46 -7.76
CA SER A 41 5.66 -1.21 -7.64
C SER A 41 6.23 -1.12 -6.22
N LEU A 42 6.19 0.06 -5.64
CA LEU A 42 6.68 0.25 -4.28
C LEU A 42 5.84 -0.54 -3.27
N LEU A 43 4.53 -0.58 -3.48
CA LEU A 43 3.64 -1.35 -2.61
C LEU A 43 3.99 -2.84 -2.67
N ILE A 44 4.18 -3.35 -3.87
CA ILE A 44 4.48 -4.77 -4.07
C ILE A 44 5.86 -5.11 -3.50
N ASP A 45 6.82 -4.21 -3.66
CA ASP A 45 8.16 -4.43 -3.11
C ASP A 45 8.13 -4.56 -1.58
N GLN A 46 7.29 -3.77 -0.92
CA GLN A 46 7.16 -3.86 0.53
C GLN A 46 6.63 -5.23 0.95
N GLU A 47 5.62 -5.71 0.25
CA GLU A 47 5.07 -7.03 0.56
C GLU A 47 6.08 -8.13 0.24
N TRP A 48 6.77 -8.00 -0.87
CA TRP A 48 7.80 -8.95 -1.28
C TRP A 48 8.91 -9.05 -0.24
N THR A 49 9.38 -7.89 0.25
CA THR A 49 10.47 -7.85 1.23
C THR A 49 10.07 -8.46 2.56
N ARG A 50 8.79 -8.30 2.94
CA ARG A 50 8.30 -8.85 4.20
C ARG A 50 8.36 -10.38 4.22
N ARG A 51 8.24 -11.00 3.08
CA ARG A 51 8.28 -12.44 2.97
C ARG A 51 9.70 -12.94 3.05
#